data_52a22d13cfd3eb4dc07151c7831f21c6
#
_entry.id   52a22d13cfd3eb4dc07151c7831f21c6
#
_cell.length_a   1.000
_cell.length_b   1.000
_cell.length_c   1.000
_cell.angle_alpha   90.00
_cell.angle_beta   90.00
_cell.angle_gamma   90.00
#
_symmetry.space_group_name_H-M   'P 1'
#
loop_
_entity.id
_entity.type
_entity.pdbx_description
1 polymer ?
#
loop_
_entity_poly.entity_id
_entity_poly.type
_entity_poly.pdbx_seq_one_letter_code
_entity_poly.pdbx_strand_id
1 'polypeptide(L)'
;ALVNEQAITHIQATPSHWQALLEDNAEAFTGVQPLVGGEALPMELARKMRKLGAPIINLYGPTETTIWSTMMTLDKLEGGTPAIGRPIWNTQVYVLGDDLQLLPNGAAGELYIGGEGLALGYHKRPDLTAERFIANPHGEGLLYKTGDLARWRDDGALEYLGRNDLQIKIRGFRVETEEIESQLIRCRGVRRAAELSLSNLTDERMQRAKMGQWWV
;
A
#
# COMPACT_ATOMS: atom_id res chain seq x y z
N ALA A 1 -7.20 -15.61 -26.17
CA ALA A 1 -5.91 -15.62 -25.51
C ALA A 1 -5.97 -16.51 -24.27
N LEU A 2 -4.86 -16.70 -23.56
CA LEU A 2 -4.65 -17.67 -22.48
C LEU A 2 -5.78 -17.67 -21.41
N VAL A 3 -6.30 -16.50 -21.04
CA VAL A 3 -7.41 -16.36 -20.06
C VAL A 3 -8.62 -17.21 -20.47
N ASN A 4 -9.04 -17.12 -21.71
CA ASN A 4 -10.21 -17.86 -22.22
C ASN A 4 -9.88 -19.33 -22.45
N GLU A 5 -8.69 -19.64 -23.00
CA GLU A 5 -8.25 -21.01 -23.27
C GLU A 5 -8.14 -21.84 -21.99
N GLN A 6 -7.68 -21.23 -20.89
CA GLN A 6 -7.49 -21.88 -19.59
C GLN A 6 -8.67 -21.68 -18.63
N ALA A 7 -9.75 -21.03 -19.07
CA ALA A 7 -10.93 -20.71 -18.27
C ALA A 7 -10.56 -20.05 -16.92
N ILE A 8 -9.65 -19.07 -16.95
CA ILE A 8 -9.18 -18.35 -15.74
C ILE A 8 -10.34 -17.52 -15.18
N THR A 9 -10.68 -17.75 -13.92
CA THR A 9 -11.78 -17.08 -13.24
C THR A 9 -11.33 -15.93 -12.34
N HIS A 10 -10.09 -15.98 -11.84
CA HIS A 10 -9.53 -15.00 -10.91
C HIS A 10 -8.14 -14.58 -11.35
N ILE A 11 -7.85 -13.28 -11.31
CA ILE A 11 -6.51 -12.75 -11.57
C ILE A 11 -6.16 -11.77 -10.46
N GLN A 12 -4.98 -12.01 -9.85
CA GLN A 12 -4.40 -11.08 -8.89
C GLN A 12 -3.21 -10.37 -9.53
N ALA A 13 -3.23 -9.04 -9.47
CA ALA A 13 -2.14 -8.20 -9.93
C ALA A 13 -2.09 -6.88 -9.15
N THR A 14 -0.99 -6.14 -9.27
CA THR A 14 -0.90 -4.77 -8.75
C THR A 14 -1.72 -3.81 -9.61
N PRO A 15 -2.13 -2.64 -9.09
CA PRO A 15 -2.77 -1.59 -9.87
C PRO A 15 -2.01 -1.27 -11.17
N SER A 16 -0.69 -1.13 -11.11
CA SER A 16 0.14 -0.85 -12.29
C SER A 16 0.05 -1.94 -13.36
N HIS A 17 0.03 -3.21 -12.96
CA HIS A 17 -0.14 -4.34 -13.89
C HIS A 17 -1.57 -4.38 -14.46
N TRP A 18 -2.60 -4.18 -13.63
CA TRP A 18 -3.97 -4.09 -14.11
C TRP A 18 -4.16 -2.97 -15.11
N GLN A 19 -3.54 -1.80 -14.88
CA GLN A 19 -3.57 -0.69 -15.84
C GLN A 19 -3.04 -1.15 -17.21
N ALA A 20 -1.87 -1.80 -17.25
CA ALA A 20 -1.26 -2.28 -18.47
C ALA A 20 -2.11 -3.35 -19.19
N LEU A 21 -2.66 -4.32 -18.44
CA LEU A 21 -3.54 -5.36 -18.97
C LEU A 21 -4.79 -4.80 -19.62
N LEU A 22 -5.41 -3.78 -19.00
CA LEU A 22 -6.63 -3.16 -19.51
C LEU A 22 -6.38 -2.22 -20.68
N GLU A 23 -5.19 -1.63 -20.80
CA GLU A 23 -4.78 -0.83 -21.93
C GLU A 23 -4.51 -1.68 -23.18
N ASP A 24 -3.99 -2.90 -22.99
CA ASP A 24 -3.72 -3.83 -24.09
C ASP A 24 -5.03 -4.47 -24.64
N ASN A 25 -5.81 -5.13 -23.78
CA ASN A 25 -7.03 -5.81 -24.20
C ASN A 25 -8.01 -6.04 -23.03
N ALA A 26 -8.79 -5.04 -22.66
CA ALA A 26 -9.75 -5.14 -21.56
C ALA A 26 -10.82 -6.23 -21.77
N GLU A 27 -11.25 -6.47 -23.02
CA GLU A 27 -12.32 -7.44 -23.32
C GLU A 27 -11.92 -8.88 -22.97
N ALA A 28 -10.62 -9.19 -23.04
CA ALA A 28 -10.10 -10.52 -22.69
C ALA A 28 -10.32 -10.90 -21.22
N PHE A 29 -10.60 -9.91 -20.37
CA PHE A 29 -10.79 -10.09 -18.91
C PHE A 29 -12.26 -9.97 -18.48
N THR A 30 -13.21 -9.89 -19.43
CA THR A 30 -14.65 -9.84 -19.12
C THR A 30 -15.07 -11.09 -18.34
N GLY A 31 -15.73 -10.88 -17.19
CA GLY A 31 -16.15 -11.95 -16.27
C GLY A 31 -15.07 -12.49 -15.35
N VAL A 32 -13.82 -12.05 -15.50
CA VAL A 32 -12.74 -12.41 -14.54
C VAL A 32 -12.91 -11.61 -13.25
N GLN A 33 -12.78 -12.29 -12.12
CA GLN A 33 -12.77 -11.67 -10.79
C GLN A 33 -11.41 -11.00 -10.55
N PRO A 34 -11.34 -9.66 -10.51
CA PRO A 34 -10.07 -8.97 -10.28
C PRO A 34 -9.76 -8.89 -8.79
N LEU A 35 -8.56 -9.34 -8.41
CA LEU A 35 -7.94 -9.10 -7.13
C LEU A 35 -6.81 -8.07 -7.32
N VAL A 36 -6.79 -7.04 -6.50
CA VAL A 36 -5.82 -5.95 -6.65
C VAL A 36 -5.19 -5.62 -5.31
N GLY A 37 -3.87 -5.47 -5.28
CA GLY A 37 -3.14 -5.14 -4.06
C GLY A 37 -1.67 -4.83 -4.33
N GLY A 38 -0.94 -4.46 -3.28
CA GLY A 38 0.47 -4.11 -3.35
C GLY A 38 0.77 -2.63 -3.64
N GLU A 39 -0.21 -1.88 -4.15
CA GLU A 39 -0.15 -0.43 -4.35
C GLU A 39 -1.53 0.17 -4.01
N ALA A 40 -1.60 1.48 -3.79
CA ALA A 40 -2.87 2.18 -3.66
C ALA A 40 -3.67 2.09 -4.97
N LEU A 41 -4.93 1.64 -4.91
CA LEU A 41 -5.78 1.50 -6.08
C LEU A 41 -6.33 2.88 -6.50
N PRO A 42 -5.96 3.41 -7.69
CA PRO A 42 -6.55 4.65 -8.18
C PRO A 42 -8.04 4.49 -8.52
N MET A 43 -8.87 5.47 -8.18
CA MET A 43 -10.31 5.44 -8.45
C MET A 43 -10.61 5.28 -9.96
N GLU A 44 -9.84 5.94 -10.83
CA GLU A 44 -10.01 5.81 -12.28
C GLU A 44 -9.77 4.37 -12.77
N LEU A 45 -8.75 3.70 -12.23
CA LEU A 45 -8.49 2.30 -12.55
C LEU A 45 -9.62 1.42 -12.00
N ALA A 46 -10.07 1.64 -10.78
CA ALA A 46 -11.20 0.92 -10.20
C ALA A 46 -12.46 1.04 -11.08
N ARG A 47 -12.76 2.23 -11.62
CA ARG A 47 -13.87 2.43 -12.55
C ARG A 47 -13.69 1.64 -13.87
N LYS A 48 -12.47 1.57 -14.39
CA LYS A 48 -12.16 0.73 -15.57
C LYS A 48 -12.36 -0.76 -15.27
N MET A 49 -11.82 -1.23 -14.13
CA MET A 49 -11.94 -2.63 -13.72
C MET A 49 -13.39 -3.06 -13.46
N ARG A 50 -14.24 -2.18 -12.94
CA ARG A 50 -15.68 -2.49 -12.76
C ARG A 50 -16.41 -2.82 -14.05
N LYS A 51 -15.94 -2.34 -15.20
CA LYS A 51 -16.50 -2.67 -16.52
C LYS A 51 -16.25 -4.12 -16.94
N LEU A 52 -15.37 -4.84 -16.24
CA LEU A 52 -15.15 -6.28 -16.45
C LEU A 52 -16.33 -7.16 -16.02
N GLY A 53 -17.29 -6.60 -15.28
CA GLY A 53 -18.53 -7.27 -14.90
C GLY A 53 -18.50 -7.95 -13.53
N ALA A 54 -17.33 -8.13 -12.92
CA ALA A 54 -17.18 -8.68 -11.58
C ALA A 54 -16.84 -7.59 -10.54
N PRO A 55 -17.18 -7.76 -9.24
CA PRO A 55 -16.71 -6.87 -8.18
C PRO A 55 -15.18 -6.90 -8.08
N ILE A 56 -14.57 -5.80 -7.64
CA ILE A 56 -13.14 -5.77 -7.40
C ILE A 56 -12.87 -6.22 -5.97
N ILE A 57 -11.92 -7.11 -5.77
CA ILE A 57 -11.41 -7.43 -4.43
C ILE A 57 -10.14 -6.63 -4.22
N ASN A 58 -10.23 -5.59 -3.38
CA ASN A 58 -9.08 -4.77 -2.98
C ASN A 58 -8.44 -5.39 -1.74
N LEU A 59 -7.13 -5.64 -1.83
CA LEU A 59 -6.33 -6.35 -0.84
C LEU A 59 -5.19 -5.46 -0.36
N TYR A 60 -4.97 -5.43 0.94
CA TYR A 60 -3.86 -4.69 1.53
C TYR A 60 -3.13 -5.55 2.57
N GLY A 61 -1.83 -5.43 2.60
CA GLY A 61 -0.97 -6.00 3.62
C GLY A 61 0.51 -5.88 3.23
N PRO A 62 1.39 -5.67 4.22
CA PRO A 62 2.83 -5.72 4.04
C PRO A 62 3.33 -7.16 4.09
N THR A 63 4.54 -7.40 3.62
CA THR A 63 5.22 -8.71 3.66
C THR A 63 5.34 -9.23 5.09
N GLU A 64 5.57 -8.35 6.04
CA GLU A 64 5.76 -8.62 7.47
C GLU A 64 4.52 -9.18 8.17
N THR A 65 3.36 -9.11 7.50
CA THR A 65 2.09 -9.66 8.00
C THR A 65 1.48 -10.69 7.04
N THR A 66 2.33 -11.38 6.28
CA THR A 66 2.00 -12.48 5.36
C THR A 66 1.03 -12.06 4.25
N ILE A 67 1.45 -11.07 3.46
CA ILE A 67 0.87 -10.62 2.18
C ILE A 67 -0.46 -9.88 2.31
N TRP A 68 -1.49 -10.50 2.91
CA TRP A 68 -2.83 -9.92 3.03
C TRP A 68 -3.23 -9.77 4.48
N SER A 69 -3.63 -8.57 4.86
CA SER A 69 -4.09 -8.25 6.21
C SER A 69 -5.50 -7.69 6.23
N THR A 70 -5.89 -6.99 5.16
CA THR A 70 -7.26 -6.50 5.01
C THR A 70 -7.79 -6.75 3.61
N MET A 71 -9.13 -6.77 3.49
CA MET A 71 -9.83 -7.03 2.24
C MET A 71 -11.10 -6.16 2.15
N MET A 72 -11.40 -5.68 0.95
CA MET A 72 -12.64 -5.00 0.60
C MET A 72 -13.17 -5.47 -0.73
N THR A 73 -14.43 -5.90 -0.76
CA THR A 73 -15.16 -6.09 -2.02
C THR A 73 -15.76 -4.75 -2.45
N LEU A 74 -15.33 -4.25 -3.59
CA LEU A 74 -15.77 -2.97 -4.16
C LEU A 74 -16.91 -3.21 -5.14
N ASP A 75 -18.12 -3.36 -4.63
CA ASP A 75 -19.34 -3.48 -5.44
C ASP A 75 -19.78 -2.13 -6.00
N LYS A 76 -19.67 -1.10 -5.18
CA LYS A 76 -19.95 0.30 -5.54
C LYS A 76 -18.69 1.13 -5.39
N LEU A 77 -18.47 2.03 -6.33
CA LEU A 77 -17.38 2.99 -6.29
C LEU A 77 -17.98 4.36 -5.95
N GLU A 78 -18.04 4.66 -4.66
CA GLU A 78 -18.41 5.98 -4.17
C GLU A 78 -17.17 6.87 -4.13
N GLY A 79 -17.34 8.19 -4.20
CA GLY A 79 -16.24 9.14 -4.34
C GLY A 79 -15.15 8.99 -3.26
N GLY A 80 -13.92 9.34 -3.60
CA GLY A 80 -12.75 9.24 -2.72
C GLY A 80 -11.81 8.09 -3.09
N THR A 81 -10.88 7.77 -2.18
CA THR A 81 -9.94 6.65 -2.34
C THR A 81 -10.65 5.32 -2.05
N PRO A 82 -10.48 4.27 -2.88
CA PRO A 82 -11.01 2.95 -2.57
C PRO A 82 -10.49 2.45 -1.21
N ALA A 83 -11.43 2.02 -0.35
CA ALA A 83 -11.07 1.51 0.97
C ALA A 83 -10.20 0.25 0.85
N ILE A 84 -9.26 0.09 1.79
CA ILE A 84 -8.47 -1.16 1.95
C ILE A 84 -9.23 -2.21 2.76
N GLY A 85 -10.40 -1.87 3.30
CA GLY A 85 -11.37 -2.79 3.85
C GLY A 85 -11.21 -3.10 5.33
N ARG A 86 -11.50 -4.35 5.67
CA ARG A 86 -11.52 -4.85 7.05
C ARG A 86 -10.48 -5.94 7.23
N PRO A 87 -10.01 -6.20 8.47
CA PRO A 87 -9.09 -7.28 8.72
C PRO A 87 -9.65 -8.64 8.27
N ILE A 88 -8.78 -9.47 7.70
CA ILE A 88 -9.10 -10.87 7.41
C ILE A 88 -9.08 -11.70 8.70
N TRP A 89 -9.43 -12.98 8.61
CA TRP A 89 -9.42 -13.89 9.75
C TRP A 89 -8.06 -13.92 10.46
N ASN A 90 -8.09 -14.01 11.80
CA ASN A 90 -6.90 -14.07 12.66
C ASN A 90 -5.96 -12.85 12.55
N THR A 91 -6.47 -11.74 12.05
CA THR A 91 -5.73 -10.48 11.91
C THR A 91 -6.38 -9.40 12.76
N GLN A 92 -5.55 -8.66 13.48
CA GLN A 92 -5.94 -7.51 14.28
C GLN A 92 -5.38 -6.24 13.61
N VAL A 93 -6.16 -5.20 13.58
CA VAL A 93 -5.76 -3.93 12.97
C VAL A 93 -6.10 -2.77 13.89
N TYR A 94 -5.13 -1.88 14.08
CA TYR A 94 -5.25 -0.71 14.93
C TYR A 94 -4.81 0.55 14.17
N VAL A 95 -5.53 1.64 14.35
CA VAL A 95 -5.13 2.98 13.94
C VAL A 95 -4.78 3.74 15.21
N LEU A 96 -3.49 4.03 15.37
CA LEU A 96 -2.96 4.57 16.62
C LEU A 96 -2.36 5.97 16.42
N GLY A 97 -2.43 6.78 17.45
CA GLY A 97 -1.71 8.04 17.55
C GLY A 97 -0.24 7.87 18.00
N ASP A 98 0.47 8.99 18.16
CA ASP A 98 1.91 9.00 18.45
C ASP A 98 2.27 8.34 19.79
N ASP A 99 1.37 8.36 20.77
CA ASP A 99 1.50 7.72 22.07
C ASP A 99 0.83 6.33 22.13
N LEU A 100 0.59 5.73 20.97
CA LEU A 100 -0.02 4.41 20.77
C LEU A 100 -1.46 4.29 21.32
N GLN A 101 -2.17 5.41 21.57
CA GLN A 101 -3.58 5.38 21.95
C GLN A 101 -4.46 5.08 20.71
N LEU A 102 -5.59 4.44 20.95
CA LEU A 102 -6.62 4.20 19.93
C LEU A 102 -7.24 5.53 19.47
N LEU A 103 -7.33 5.72 18.19
CA LEU A 103 -7.98 6.90 17.62
C LEU A 103 -9.45 6.64 17.27
N PRO A 104 -10.32 7.66 17.41
CA PRO A 104 -11.71 7.55 17.02
C PRO A 104 -11.87 7.43 15.50
N ASN A 105 -13.04 6.92 15.05
CA ASN A 105 -13.38 6.87 13.63
C ASN A 105 -13.20 8.25 12.97
N GLY A 106 -12.67 8.25 11.76
CA GLY A 106 -12.36 9.44 10.98
C GLY A 106 -11.02 10.09 11.31
N ALA A 107 -10.42 9.84 12.47
CA ALA A 107 -9.11 10.37 12.80
C ALA A 107 -7.99 9.59 12.06
N ALA A 108 -7.07 10.33 11.47
CA ALA A 108 -5.90 9.76 10.81
C ALA A 108 -4.83 9.38 11.83
N GLY A 109 -4.24 8.19 11.68
CA GLY A 109 -3.14 7.71 12.50
C GLY A 109 -2.31 6.66 11.78
N GLU A 110 -1.27 6.17 12.43
CA GLU A 110 -0.46 5.11 11.88
C GLU A 110 -1.17 3.75 12.02
N LEU A 111 -1.08 2.95 10.96
CA LEU A 111 -1.67 1.62 10.89
C LEU A 111 -0.74 0.59 11.53
N TYR A 112 -1.27 -0.17 12.47
CA TYR A 112 -0.58 -1.30 13.13
C TYR A 112 -1.37 -2.59 12.89
N ILE A 113 -0.64 -3.68 12.70
CA ILE A 113 -1.23 -4.99 12.39
C ILE A 113 -0.70 -6.03 13.37
N GLY A 114 -1.60 -6.81 13.94
CA GLY A 114 -1.32 -7.95 14.80
C GLY A 114 -1.98 -9.23 14.31
N GLY A 115 -1.75 -10.33 15.01
CA GLY A 115 -2.39 -11.61 14.76
C GLY A 115 -1.46 -12.68 14.21
N GLU A 116 -2.04 -13.80 13.78
CA GLU A 116 -1.33 -15.01 13.36
C GLU A 116 -0.45 -14.84 12.11
N GLY A 117 -0.75 -13.82 11.29
CA GLY A 117 0.00 -13.51 10.07
C GLY A 117 1.33 -12.80 10.30
N LEU A 118 1.69 -12.43 11.53
CA LEU A 118 2.94 -11.72 11.79
C LEU A 118 4.16 -12.59 11.51
N ALA A 119 5.14 -12.02 10.80
CA ALA A 119 6.46 -12.61 10.69
C ALA A 119 7.18 -12.62 12.05
N LEU A 120 8.15 -13.51 12.22
CA LEU A 120 8.98 -13.56 13.42
C LEU A 120 9.93 -12.36 13.55
N GLY A 121 10.16 -11.65 12.47
CA GLY A 121 11.05 -10.48 12.38
C GLY A 121 11.94 -10.52 11.14
N TYR A 122 12.92 -9.61 11.12
CA TYR A 122 13.89 -9.49 10.03
C TYR A 122 15.11 -10.37 10.28
N HIS A 123 15.46 -11.20 9.29
CA HIS A 123 16.59 -12.13 9.41
C HIS A 123 17.90 -11.40 9.72
N LYS A 124 18.57 -11.80 10.80
CA LYS A 124 19.83 -11.21 11.32
C LYS A 124 19.77 -9.69 11.59
N ARG A 125 18.57 -9.16 11.82
CA ARG A 125 18.36 -7.74 12.14
C ARG A 125 17.47 -7.60 13.39
N PRO A 126 17.99 -7.97 14.58
CA PRO A 126 17.23 -7.85 15.82
C PRO A 126 16.92 -6.39 16.18
N ASP A 127 17.79 -5.45 15.82
CA ASP A 127 17.61 -4.01 15.93
C ASP A 127 16.35 -3.53 15.22
N LEU A 128 16.24 -3.82 13.92
CA LEU A 128 15.09 -3.45 13.11
C LEU A 128 13.83 -4.22 13.52
N THR A 129 13.99 -5.48 13.94
CA THR A 129 12.87 -6.27 14.43
C THR A 129 12.25 -5.63 15.67
N ALA A 130 13.08 -5.21 16.66
CA ALA A 130 12.60 -4.57 17.87
C ALA A 130 11.96 -3.18 17.59
N GLU A 131 12.41 -2.47 16.56
CA GLU A 131 11.83 -1.19 16.13
C GLU A 131 10.44 -1.34 15.53
N ARG A 132 10.25 -2.38 14.69
CA ARG A 132 9.05 -2.55 13.86
C ARG A 132 8.01 -3.49 14.46
N PHE A 133 8.42 -4.45 15.28
CA PHE A 133 7.53 -5.39 15.97
C PHE A 133 7.50 -5.07 17.46
N ILE A 134 6.51 -4.29 17.87
CA ILE A 134 6.36 -3.79 19.24
C ILE A 134 5.37 -4.61 20.05
N ALA A 135 5.45 -4.57 21.38
CA ALA A 135 4.43 -5.16 22.22
C ALA A 135 3.07 -4.50 21.96
N ASN A 136 1.99 -5.30 21.91
CA ASN A 136 0.65 -4.78 21.72
C ASN A 136 0.14 -4.11 23.01
N PRO A 137 -0.05 -2.78 23.04
CA PRO A 137 -0.55 -2.11 24.26
C PRO A 137 -2.05 -2.30 24.50
N HIS A 138 -2.77 -2.88 23.53
CA HIS A 138 -4.22 -3.07 23.57
C HIS A 138 -4.65 -4.53 23.63
N GLY A 139 -3.71 -5.47 23.76
CA GLY A 139 -3.99 -6.89 23.81
C GLY A 139 -2.73 -7.75 23.94
N GLU A 140 -2.85 -9.02 23.63
CA GLU A 140 -1.72 -9.96 23.67
C GLU A 140 -0.89 -9.92 22.39
N GLY A 141 0.38 -10.33 22.49
CA GLY A 141 1.27 -10.49 21.35
C GLY A 141 1.98 -9.23 20.88
N LEU A 142 2.32 -9.21 19.61
CA LEU A 142 3.03 -8.12 18.97
C LEU A 142 2.17 -7.40 17.93
N LEU A 143 2.52 -6.16 17.66
CA LEU A 143 2.04 -5.37 16.53
C LEU A 143 3.19 -5.05 15.58
N TYR A 144 2.95 -5.19 14.29
CA TYR A 144 3.82 -4.66 13.26
C TYR A 144 3.48 -3.21 12.97
N LYS A 145 4.45 -2.33 13.12
CA LYS A 145 4.41 -0.91 12.79
C LYS A 145 4.61 -0.73 11.29
N THR A 146 3.52 -0.42 10.54
CA THR A 146 3.56 -0.45 9.07
C THR A 146 4.24 0.76 8.43
N GLY A 147 4.21 1.93 9.09
CA GLY A 147 4.56 3.21 8.49
C GLY A 147 3.49 3.75 7.54
N ASP A 148 2.39 3.06 7.37
CA ASP A 148 1.25 3.52 6.59
C ASP A 148 0.29 4.33 7.45
N LEU A 149 -0.29 5.39 6.91
CA LEU A 149 -1.36 6.18 7.52
C LEU A 149 -2.71 5.68 7.06
N ALA A 150 -3.63 5.55 7.99
CA ALA A 150 -4.99 5.12 7.74
C ALA A 150 -5.99 5.80 8.67
N ARG A 151 -7.27 5.63 8.37
CA ARG A 151 -8.37 5.95 9.29
C ARG A 151 -9.50 4.94 9.16
N TRP A 152 -10.22 4.74 10.25
CA TRP A 152 -11.48 4.02 10.21
C TRP A 152 -12.59 4.90 9.66
N ARG A 153 -13.35 4.38 8.72
CA ARG A 153 -14.57 5.00 8.20
C ARG A 153 -15.77 4.61 9.08
N ASP A 154 -16.87 5.35 8.97
CA ASP A 154 -18.10 5.06 9.72
C ASP A 154 -18.71 3.71 9.36
N ASP A 155 -18.47 3.21 8.14
CA ASP A 155 -18.89 1.88 7.69
C ASP A 155 -18.01 0.74 8.24
N GLY A 156 -16.99 1.05 9.06
CA GLY A 156 -16.08 0.11 9.65
C GLY A 156 -15.01 -0.44 8.68
N ALA A 157 -14.82 0.19 7.52
CA ALA A 157 -13.73 -0.09 6.62
C ALA A 157 -12.55 0.85 6.88
N LEU A 158 -11.33 0.39 6.59
CA LEU A 158 -10.12 1.21 6.61
C LEU A 158 -9.94 1.94 5.29
N GLU A 159 -9.58 3.20 5.39
CA GLU A 159 -9.12 4.03 4.28
C GLU A 159 -7.62 4.28 4.42
N TYR A 160 -6.89 3.99 3.34
CA TYR A 160 -5.46 4.27 3.24
C TYR A 160 -5.22 5.73 2.89
N LEU A 161 -4.34 6.40 3.62
CA LEU A 161 -4.07 7.83 3.48
C LEU A 161 -2.66 8.15 2.96
N GLY A 162 -1.83 7.13 2.77
CA GLY A 162 -0.43 7.30 2.35
C GLY A 162 0.55 6.74 3.37
N ARG A 163 1.78 7.23 3.34
CA ARG A 163 2.83 6.84 4.29
C ARG A 163 3.31 8.02 5.10
N ASN A 164 3.78 7.74 6.32
CA ASN A 164 4.44 8.72 7.18
C ASN A 164 5.97 8.74 7.02
N ASP A 165 6.51 7.83 6.19
CA ASP A 165 7.95 7.74 5.88
C ASP A 165 8.23 8.00 4.38
N LEU A 166 9.49 7.89 3.98
CA LEU A 166 9.95 8.13 2.61
C LEU A 166 9.87 6.89 1.70
N GLN A 167 9.36 5.77 2.22
CA GLN A 167 9.23 4.54 1.44
C GLN A 167 8.18 4.69 0.34
N ILE A 168 8.50 4.21 -0.84
CA ILE A 168 7.60 4.25 -2.00
C ILE A 168 7.34 2.86 -2.57
N LYS A 169 6.26 2.72 -3.31
CA LYS A 169 5.95 1.50 -4.07
C LYS A 169 5.98 1.82 -5.56
N ILE A 170 6.83 1.13 -6.33
CA ILE A 170 6.96 1.29 -7.78
C ILE A 170 6.65 -0.06 -8.43
N ARG A 171 5.56 -0.15 -9.17
CA ARG A 171 5.09 -1.39 -9.83
C ARG A 171 5.01 -2.59 -8.88
N GLY A 172 4.57 -2.33 -7.62
CA GLY A 172 4.48 -3.33 -6.56
C GLY A 172 5.78 -3.62 -5.81
N PHE A 173 6.91 -3.09 -6.25
CA PHE A 173 8.18 -3.21 -5.52
C PHE A 173 8.25 -2.15 -4.42
N ARG A 174 8.62 -2.60 -3.23
CA ARG A 174 8.90 -1.73 -2.09
C ARG A 174 10.31 -1.17 -2.23
N VAL A 175 10.43 0.14 -2.28
CA VAL A 175 11.69 0.84 -2.51
C VAL A 175 11.95 1.79 -1.35
N GLU A 176 13.10 1.60 -0.70
CA GLU A 176 13.61 2.52 0.31
C GLU A 176 14.40 3.62 -0.40
N THR A 177 13.94 4.87 -0.34
CA THR A 177 14.60 5.99 -1.02
C THR A 177 16.02 6.21 -0.48
N GLU A 178 16.23 6.00 0.81
CA GLU A 178 17.55 6.09 1.46
C GLU A 178 18.56 5.07 0.90
N GLU A 179 18.11 3.90 0.46
CA GLU A 179 18.98 2.91 -0.16
C GLU A 179 19.48 3.41 -1.52
N ILE A 180 18.59 4.00 -2.33
CA ILE A 180 18.96 4.61 -3.61
C ILE A 180 19.95 5.75 -3.39
N GLU A 181 19.68 6.65 -2.45
CA GLU A 181 20.57 7.75 -2.10
C GLU A 181 21.96 7.24 -1.67
N SER A 182 21.98 6.21 -0.82
CA SER A 182 23.22 5.57 -0.36
C SER A 182 24.03 4.97 -1.50
N GLN A 183 23.41 4.37 -2.50
CA GLN A 183 24.09 3.84 -3.67
C GLN A 183 24.61 4.95 -4.59
N LEU A 184 23.81 6.00 -4.80
CA LEU A 184 24.21 7.15 -5.61
C LEU A 184 25.44 7.88 -5.01
N ILE A 185 25.51 8.06 -3.70
CA ILE A 185 26.64 8.70 -3.01
C ILE A 185 27.93 7.90 -3.20
N ARG A 186 27.86 6.59 -3.38
CA ARG A 186 29.05 5.73 -3.67
C ARG A 186 29.60 5.93 -5.08
N CYS A 187 28.84 6.52 -5.98
CA CYS A 187 29.30 6.78 -7.34
C CYS A 187 30.35 7.89 -7.37
N ARG A 188 31.41 7.70 -8.19
CA ARG A 188 32.48 8.68 -8.33
C ARG A 188 31.96 10.01 -8.82
N GLY A 189 32.22 11.09 -8.08
CA GLY A 189 31.82 12.45 -8.44
C GLY A 189 30.50 12.90 -7.83
N VAL A 190 29.74 12.01 -7.17
CA VAL A 190 28.52 12.37 -6.44
C VAL A 190 28.88 12.78 -5.01
N ARG A 191 28.55 14.01 -4.62
CA ARG A 191 28.76 14.53 -3.26
C ARG A 191 27.54 14.36 -2.36
N ARG A 192 26.34 14.49 -2.95
CA ARG A 192 25.06 14.34 -2.27
C ARG A 192 24.05 13.76 -3.25
N ALA A 193 23.15 12.95 -2.75
CA ALA A 193 21.98 12.48 -3.46
C ALA A 193 20.76 12.69 -2.58
N ALA A 194 19.64 13.06 -3.18
CA ALA A 194 18.33 13.10 -2.54
C ALA A 194 17.28 12.64 -3.54
N GLU A 195 16.44 11.69 -3.14
CA GLU A 195 15.31 11.27 -3.94
C GLU A 195 14.05 11.98 -3.46
N LEU A 196 13.26 12.45 -4.41
CA LEU A 196 11.98 13.10 -4.14
C LEU A 196 10.89 12.38 -4.92
N SER A 197 9.97 11.75 -4.22
CA SER A 197 8.74 11.27 -4.84
C SER A 197 7.87 12.46 -5.27
N LEU A 198 7.48 12.50 -6.54
CA LEU A 198 6.59 13.54 -7.06
C LEU A 198 5.23 13.56 -6.35
N SER A 199 4.80 12.44 -5.78
CA SER A 199 3.56 12.35 -5.00
C SER A 199 3.62 13.12 -3.66
N ASN A 200 4.82 13.37 -3.14
CA ASN A 200 5.05 14.07 -1.88
C ASN A 200 5.44 15.55 -2.08
N LEU A 201 5.48 16.03 -3.33
CA LEU A 201 5.79 17.41 -3.62
C LEU A 201 4.53 18.28 -3.53
N THR A 202 4.58 19.32 -2.70
CA THR A 202 3.61 20.42 -2.76
C THR A 202 3.77 21.16 -4.08
N ASP A 203 2.72 21.86 -4.57
CA ASP A 203 2.75 22.59 -5.84
C ASP A 203 3.97 23.52 -5.98
N GLU A 204 4.40 24.17 -4.90
CA GLU A 204 5.61 25.02 -4.91
C GLU A 204 6.89 24.21 -5.14
N ARG A 205 7.03 23.04 -4.54
CA ARG A 205 8.19 22.15 -4.73
C ARG A 205 8.22 21.58 -6.14
N MET A 206 7.05 21.20 -6.68
CA MET A 206 6.93 20.75 -8.08
C MET A 206 7.33 21.85 -9.07
N GLN A 207 6.95 23.11 -8.82
CA GLN A 207 7.35 24.24 -9.66
C GLN A 207 8.87 24.47 -9.62
N ARG A 208 9.48 24.41 -8.44
CA ARG A 208 10.95 24.52 -8.30
C ARG A 208 11.69 23.39 -9.02
N ALA A 209 11.22 22.16 -8.92
CA ALA A 209 11.80 21.02 -9.65
C ALA A 209 11.71 21.20 -11.17
N LYS A 210 10.56 21.65 -11.68
CA LYS A 210 10.36 21.96 -13.10
C LYS A 210 11.23 23.11 -13.63
N MET A 211 11.60 24.07 -12.77
CA MET A 211 12.46 25.20 -13.12
C MET A 211 13.96 24.88 -13.04
N GLY A 212 14.35 23.64 -12.77
CA GLY A 212 15.76 23.25 -12.69
C GLY A 212 16.54 23.92 -11.54
N GLN A 213 15.84 24.40 -10.51
CA GLN A 213 16.46 25.10 -9.37
C GLN A 213 17.00 24.15 -8.27
N TRP A 214 17.10 22.86 -8.57
CA TRP A 214 17.79 21.89 -7.71
C TRP A 214 19.24 21.77 -8.13
N TRP A 215 20.12 22.31 -7.32
CA TRP A 215 21.57 22.16 -7.52
C TRP A 215 21.98 20.72 -7.14
N VAL A 216 22.62 20.06 -8.08
CA VAL A 216 23.24 18.75 -7.91
C VAL A 216 24.45 18.83 -6.97
#